data_4840cd4f1e9dd98b9a017a7a99b81e19
#
_entry.id   4840cd4f1e9dd98b9a017a7a99b81e19
#
_cell.length_a   1.000
_cell.length_b   1.000
_cell.length_c   1.000
_cell.angle_alpha   90.00
_cell.angle_beta   90.00
_cell.angle_gamma   90.00
#
_symmetry.space_group_name_H-M   'P 1'
#
loop_
_entity.id
_entity.type
_entity.pdbx_description
1 polymer ?
#
loop_
_entity_poly.entity_id
_entity_poly.type
_entity_poly.pdbx_seq_one_letter_code
_entity_poly.pdbx_strand_id
1 'polypeptide(L)'
;VVVAAAMMVVRATAWGWLGWSATIGGALWVLAGPAFGQGLDLWAPALFVPAAAACFLFLLPREALAGPLGRRLAHLPPALLGAALVPLAVLETGLAAPTGILLLSPVAILAGLRDPRLARLPWIAAGLGLVLLSVWQVPAWIATGEAVTVEGVTQAIIPGAWVPEALTRFLAMALILALMHLLAGLALEARGLAWAGLAATVPVLTLLVAYARLRGFATDPSWALVAAG
;
A
#
# COMPACT_ATOMS: atom_id res chain seq x y z
N VAL A 1 20.85 -5.14 -1.58
CA VAL A 1 22.30 -4.81 -1.69
C VAL A 1 22.52 -3.73 -2.73
N VAL A 2 22.09 -3.88 -4.00
CA VAL A 2 22.36 -2.93 -5.10
C VAL A 2 21.88 -1.51 -4.81
N VAL A 3 20.62 -1.35 -4.35
CA VAL A 3 20.05 -0.02 -4.02
C VAL A 3 20.86 0.64 -2.89
N ALA A 4 21.20 -0.11 -1.83
CA ALA A 4 21.98 0.43 -0.72
C ALA A 4 23.38 0.87 -1.19
N ALA A 5 24.05 0.05 -2.01
CA ALA A 5 25.34 0.41 -2.60
C ALA A 5 25.25 1.66 -3.48
N ALA A 6 24.24 1.74 -4.36
CA ALA A 6 23.99 2.92 -5.19
C ALA A 6 23.79 4.17 -4.32
N MET A 7 23.01 4.08 -3.24
CA MET A 7 22.79 5.22 -2.35
C MET A 7 24.03 5.63 -1.55
N MET A 8 24.90 4.68 -1.18
CA MET A 8 26.20 4.99 -0.58
C MET A 8 27.10 5.75 -1.55
N VAL A 9 27.14 5.36 -2.82
CA VAL A 9 27.88 6.09 -3.86
C VAL A 9 27.26 7.48 -4.10
N VAL A 10 25.93 7.60 -4.20
CA VAL A 10 25.26 8.90 -4.32
C VAL A 10 25.63 9.82 -3.16
N ARG A 11 25.70 9.28 -1.94
CA ARG A 11 26.10 10.02 -0.76
C ARG A 11 27.56 10.52 -0.85
N ALA A 12 28.45 9.71 -1.38
CA ALA A 12 29.88 10.02 -1.46
C ALA A 12 30.24 10.98 -2.63
N THR A 13 29.54 10.83 -3.77
CA THR A 13 29.91 11.48 -5.04
C THR A 13 28.90 12.52 -5.53
N ALA A 14 27.74 12.64 -4.89
CA ALA A 14 26.58 13.45 -5.32
C ALA A 14 26.06 13.08 -6.74
N TRP A 15 26.35 11.88 -7.25
CA TRP A 15 25.89 11.39 -8.55
C TRP A 15 24.41 10.99 -8.52
N GLY A 16 23.54 11.98 -8.58
CA GLY A 16 22.07 11.78 -8.49
C GLY A 16 21.50 10.86 -9.57
N TRP A 17 22.13 10.77 -10.75
CA TRP A 17 21.71 9.89 -11.84
C TRP A 17 21.74 8.40 -11.42
N LEU A 18 22.68 8.01 -10.55
CA LEU A 18 22.77 6.63 -10.05
C LEU A 18 21.56 6.27 -9.18
N GLY A 19 21.05 7.21 -8.38
CA GLY A 19 19.81 7.04 -7.63
C GLY A 19 18.61 6.82 -8.56
N TRP A 20 18.53 7.56 -9.66
CA TRP A 20 17.49 7.37 -10.67
C TRP A 20 17.60 6.03 -11.40
N SER A 21 18.81 5.62 -11.76
CA SER A 21 19.04 4.31 -12.38
C SER A 21 18.61 3.16 -11.45
N ALA A 22 18.95 3.27 -10.16
CA ALA A 22 18.52 2.30 -9.16
C ALA A 22 16.99 2.28 -8.99
N THR A 23 16.32 3.44 -9.07
CA THR A 23 14.86 3.54 -9.02
C THR A 23 14.21 2.87 -10.23
N ILE A 24 14.65 3.22 -11.43
CA ILE A 24 14.09 2.67 -12.67
C ILE A 24 14.34 1.16 -12.74
N GLY A 25 15.56 0.71 -12.47
CA GLY A 25 15.91 -0.71 -12.44
C GLY A 25 15.11 -1.48 -11.40
N GLY A 26 14.92 -0.88 -10.21
CA GLY A 26 14.09 -1.46 -9.15
C GLY A 26 12.61 -1.55 -9.53
N ALA A 27 12.03 -0.51 -10.12
CA ALA A 27 10.65 -0.52 -10.57
C ALA A 27 10.43 -1.54 -11.70
N LEU A 28 11.34 -1.59 -12.68
CA LEU A 28 11.30 -2.59 -13.74
C LEU A 28 11.42 -4.01 -13.19
N TRP A 29 12.28 -4.24 -12.19
CA TRP A 29 12.40 -5.55 -11.55
C TRP A 29 11.11 -5.92 -10.80
N VAL A 30 10.48 -4.99 -10.07
CA VAL A 30 9.20 -5.24 -9.40
C VAL A 30 8.12 -5.62 -10.39
N LEU A 31 8.04 -4.94 -11.54
CA LEU A 31 7.01 -5.17 -12.54
C LEU A 31 7.27 -6.42 -13.39
N ALA A 32 8.52 -6.67 -13.76
CA ALA A 32 8.90 -7.72 -14.71
C ALA A 32 9.36 -9.01 -14.03
N GLY A 33 9.95 -8.90 -12.82
CA GLY A 33 10.49 -10.05 -12.09
C GLY A 33 9.52 -11.21 -11.94
N PRO A 34 8.25 -10.97 -11.55
CA PRO A 34 7.25 -12.03 -11.46
C PRO A 34 6.94 -12.71 -12.81
N ALA A 35 7.08 -12.01 -13.94
CA ALA A 35 6.80 -12.56 -15.26
C ALA A 35 7.90 -13.52 -15.75
N PHE A 36 9.11 -13.41 -15.21
CA PHE A 36 10.25 -14.24 -15.62
C PHE A 36 10.52 -15.40 -14.65
N GLY A 37 9.90 -15.42 -13.46
CA GLY A 37 10.07 -16.47 -12.47
C GLY A 37 9.08 -17.63 -12.67
N GLN A 38 9.58 -18.87 -12.61
CA GLN A 38 8.72 -20.05 -12.52
C GLN A 38 8.17 -20.16 -11.08
N GLY A 39 6.92 -19.75 -10.89
CA GLY A 39 6.28 -19.68 -9.58
C GLY A 39 6.44 -18.27 -8.97
N LEU A 40 5.33 -17.52 -8.99
CA LEU A 40 5.25 -16.12 -8.57
C LEU A 40 5.60 -15.96 -7.09
N ASP A 41 6.87 -15.76 -6.75
CA ASP A 41 7.25 -15.30 -5.43
C ASP A 41 7.11 -13.77 -5.37
N LEU A 42 5.90 -13.30 -5.13
CA LEU A 42 5.62 -11.86 -4.98
C LEU A 42 6.12 -11.27 -3.65
N TRP A 43 6.56 -12.10 -2.72
CA TRP A 43 7.13 -11.61 -1.46
C TRP A 43 8.46 -10.89 -1.68
N ALA A 44 9.26 -11.34 -2.64
CA ALA A 44 10.53 -10.70 -2.96
C ALA A 44 10.35 -9.24 -3.42
N PRO A 45 9.53 -8.90 -4.44
CA PRO A 45 9.26 -7.51 -4.80
C PRO A 45 8.50 -6.73 -3.70
N ALA A 46 7.59 -7.39 -2.96
CA ALA A 46 6.85 -6.76 -1.88
C ALA A 46 7.75 -6.27 -0.74
N LEU A 47 8.75 -7.06 -0.32
CA LEU A 47 9.70 -6.68 0.72
C LEU A 47 10.82 -5.77 0.18
N PHE A 48 11.17 -5.91 -1.09
CA PHE A 48 12.17 -5.04 -1.72
C PHE A 48 11.75 -3.58 -1.70
N VAL A 49 10.48 -3.27 -1.98
CA VAL A 49 10.00 -1.88 -2.10
C VAL A 49 10.17 -1.09 -0.80
N PRO A 50 9.68 -1.50 0.38
CA PRO A 50 9.90 -0.77 1.61
C PRO A 50 11.38 -0.74 2.02
N ALA A 51 12.16 -1.79 1.76
CA ALA A 51 13.59 -1.81 2.02
C ALA A 51 14.35 -0.82 1.13
N ALA A 52 14.04 -0.76 -0.16
CA ALA A 52 14.61 0.22 -1.08
C ALA A 52 14.23 1.65 -0.71
N ALA A 53 12.95 1.88 -0.37
CA ALA A 53 12.48 3.18 0.12
C ALA A 53 13.25 3.61 1.38
N ALA A 54 13.47 2.70 2.33
CA ALA A 54 14.27 2.98 3.51
C ALA A 54 15.72 3.38 3.14
N CYS A 55 16.34 2.71 2.17
CA CYS A 55 17.66 3.12 1.68
C CYS A 55 17.66 4.56 1.12
N PHE A 56 16.69 4.91 0.27
CA PHE A 56 16.57 6.28 -0.26
C PHE A 56 16.32 7.31 0.83
N LEU A 57 15.54 6.99 1.85
CA LEU A 57 15.13 7.94 2.88
C LEU A 57 16.14 8.09 4.02
N PHE A 58 16.86 7.03 4.37
CA PHE A 58 17.73 7.05 5.56
C PHE A 58 19.22 7.11 5.22
N LEU A 59 19.66 6.71 4.02
CA LEU A 59 21.05 6.85 3.59
C LEU A 59 21.36 8.23 3.00
N LEU A 60 20.35 8.96 2.48
CA LEU A 60 20.53 10.35 2.06
C LEU A 60 20.83 11.24 3.26
N PRO A 61 21.90 12.05 3.22
CA PRO A 61 22.19 13.01 4.26
C PRO A 61 21.12 14.11 4.31
N ARG A 62 20.84 14.65 5.50
CA ARG A 62 19.84 15.71 5.68
C ARG A 62 20.15 16.96 4.87
N GLU A 63 21.42 17.27 4.72
CA GLU A 63 21.91 18.43 3.94
C GLU A 63 21.49 18.32 2.47
N ALA A 64 21.49 17.11 1.91
CA ALA A 64 21.05 16.86 0.54
C ALA A 64 19.57 17.19 0.33
N LEU A 65 18.73 17.06 1.38
CA LEU A 65 17.30 17.38 1.32
C LEU A 65 17.04 18.91 1.20
N ALA A 66 18.04 19.76 1.45
CA ALA A 66 17.93 21.18 1.20
C ALA A 66 17.84 21.50 -0.30
N GLY A 67 18.51 20.71 -1.13
CA GLY A 67 18.52 20.87 -2.58
C GLY A 67 17.32 20.21 -3.28
N PRO A 68 16.99 20.67 -4.50
CA PRO A 68 15.86 20.14 -5.27
C PRO A 68 16.06 18.68 -5.68
N LEU A 69 17.30 18.29 -6.02
CA LEU A 69 17.63 16.92 -6.42
C LEU A 69 17.42 15.93 -5.26
N GLY A 70 17.95 16.24 -4.08
CA GLY A 70 17.80 15.38 -2.89
C GLY A 70 16.34 15.22 -2.48
N ARG A 71 15.54 16.29 -2.54
CA ARG A 71 14.09 16.20 -2.29
C ARG A 71 13.38 15.33 -3.29
N ARG A 72 13.72 15.41 -4.59
CA ARG A 72 13.15 14.52 -5.62
C ARG A 72 13.55 13.07 -5.38
N LEU A 73 14.80 12.79 -5.07
CA LEU A 73 15.31 11.46 -4.74
C LEU A 73 14.71 10.89 -3.44
N ALA A 74 14.25 11.74 -2.53
CA ALA A 74 13.56 11.27 -1.33
C ALA A 74 12.08 10.97 -1.55
N HIS A 75 11.39 11.63 -2.49
CA HIS A 75 9.94 11.46 -2.68
C HIS A 75 9.60 10.53 -3.84
N LEU A 76 10.23 10.70 -5.00
CA LEU A 76 9.82 10.00 -6.21
C LEU A 76 10.18 8.51 -6.21
N PRO A 77 11.38 8.06 -5.79
CA PRO A 77 11.69 6.63 -5.74
C PRO A 77 10.72 5.82 -4.86
N PRO A 78 10.44 6.20 -3.60
CA PRO A 78 9.44 5.50 -2.79
C PRO A 78 8.05 5.48 -3.43
N ALA A 79 7.64 6.60 -4.07
CA ALA A 79 6.37 6.68 -4.77
C ALA A 79 6.31 5.76 -6.00
N LEU A 80 7.34 5.77 -6.85
CA LEU A 80 7.41 4.94 -8.06
C LEU A 80 7.52 3.45 -7.73
N LEU A 81 8.37 3.09 -6.77
CA LEU A 81 8.51 1.71 -6.33
C LEU A 81 7.22 1.19 -5.69
N GLY A 82 6.57 2.00 -4.86
CA GLY A 82 5.28 1.67 -4.29
C GLY A 82 4.18 1.53 -5.36
N ALA A 83 4.15 2.44 -6.33
CA ALA A 83 3.21 2.37 -7.45
C ALA A 83 3.42 1.10 -8.31
N ALA A 84 4.66 0.62 -8.43
CA ALA A 84 4.96 -0.63 -9.15
C ALA A 84 4.38 -1.88 -8.46
N LEU A 85 4.03 -1.83 -7.15
CA LEU A 85 3.33 -2.93 -6.47
C LEU A 85 1.81 -2.98 -6.79
N VAL A 86 1.22 -1.87 -7.21
CA VAL A 86 -0.23 -1.81 -7.45
C VAL A 86 -0.70 -2.79 -8.53
N PRO A 87 -0.06 -2.89 -9.71
CA PRO A 87 -0.42 -3.89 -10.71
C PRO A 87 -0.34 -5.33 -10.20
N LEU A 88 0.61 -5.64 -9.28
CA LEU A 88 0.73 -6.98 -8.71
C LEU A 88 -0.49 -7.36 -7.87
N ALA A 89 -1.12 -6.40 -7.18
CA ALA A 89 -2.36 -6.63 -6.44
C ALA A 89 -3.56 -6.94 -7.35
N VAL A 90 -3.51 -6.55 -8.62
CA VAL A 90 -4.53 -6.90 -9.63
C VAL A 90 -4.31 -8.31 -10.17
N LEU A 91 -3.08 -8.79 -10.15
CA LEU A 91 -2.74 -10.12 -10.69
C LEU A 91 -2.90 -11.24 -9.66
N GLU A 92 -2.89 -10.92 -8.38
CA GLU A 92 -2.88 -11.93 -7.32
C GLU A 92 -3.80 -11.55 -6.15
N THR A 93 -4.43 -12.57 -5.57
CA THR A 93 -5.25 -12.45 -4.35
C THR A 93 -4.45 -12.57 -3.06
N GLY A 94 -3.13 -12.76 -3.17
CA GLY A 94 -2.22 -12.94 -2.03
C GLY A 94 -2.00 -11.67 -1.19
N LEU A 95 -1.29 -11.83 -0.10
CA LEU A 95 -0.99 -10.77 0.86
C LEU A 95 0.32 -10.02 0.56
N ALA A 96 1.11 -10.48 -0.42
CA ALA A 96 2.44 -9.92 -0.65
C ALA A 96 2.41 -8.43 -1.02
N ALA A 97 1.68 -8.05 -2.08
CA ALA A 97 1.60 -6.66 -2.52
C ALA A 97 0.98 -5.73 -1.45
N PRO A 98 -0.17 -6.07 -0.79
CA PRO A 98 -0.69 -5.28 0.32
C PRO A 98 0.29 -5.11 1.48
N THR A 99 0.99 -6.17 1.87
CA THR A 99 1.98 -6.11 2.94
C THR A 99 3.14 -5.20 2.58
N GLY A 100 3.62 -5.24 1.34
CA GLY A 100 4.67 -4.34 0.86
C GLY A 100 4.29 -2.86 1.00
N ILE A 101 3.06 -2.50 0.61
CA ILE A 101 2.54 -1.14 0.78
C ILE A 101 2.31 -0.78 2.25
N LEU A 102 1.80 -1.72 3.06
CA LEU A 102 1.66 -1.48 4.50
C LEU A 102 3.02 -1.22 5.18
N LEU A 103 4.06 -1.95 4.79
CA LEU A 103 5.41 -1.75 5.31
C LEU A 103 6.07 -0.44 4.81
N LEU A 104 5.66 0.05 3.64
CA LEU A 104 6.11 1.36 3.15
C LEU A 104 5.59 2.49 4.04
N SER A 105 4.40 2.35 4.64
CA SER A 105 3.79 3.38 5.48
C SER A 105 4.62 3.74 6.73
N PRO A 106 5.06 2.81 7.60
CA PRO A 106 5.92 3.15 8.73
C PRO A 106 7.26 3.71 8.27
N VAL A 107 7.84 3.26 7.16
CA VAL A 107 9.06 3.83 6.59
C VAL A 107 8.84 5.31 6.23
N ALA A 108 7.72 5.64 5.58
CA ALA A 108 7.35 7.00 5.23
C ALA A 108 7.08 7.88 6.48
N ILE A 109 6.39 7.35 7.49
CA ILE A 109 6.13 8.02 8.76
C ILE A 109 7.44 8.33 9.48
N LEU A 110 8.34 7.36 9.62
CA LEU A 110 9.65 7.54 10.25
C LEU A 110 10.51 8.57 9.49
N ALA A 111 10.45 8.59 8.16
CA ALA A 111 11.13 9.59 7.36
C ALA A 111 10.57 10.99 7.60
N GLY A 112 9.24 11.15 7.66
CA GLY A 112 8.59 12.43 8.00
C GLY A 112 8.89 12.90 9.42
N LEU A 113 9.11 11.96 10.37
CA LEU A 113 9.58 12.26 11.71
C LEU A 113 11.02 12.77 11.72
N ARG A 114 11.86 12.19 10.85
CA ARG A 114 13.28 12.55 10.74
C ARG A 114 13.48 13.96 10.21
N ASP A 115 12.68 14.39 9.22
CA ASP A 115 12.80 15.69 8.57
C ASP A 115 11.41 16.23 8.16
N PRO A 116 11.02 17.44 8.60
CA PRO A 116 9.72 18.05 8.23
C PRO A 116 9.52 18.20 6.71
N ARG A 117 10.59 18.28 5.93
CA ARG A 117 10.53 18.34 4.45
C ARG A 117 9.96 17.05 3.84
N LEU A 118 10.00 15.95 4.59
CA LEU A 118 9.49 14.63 4.22
C LEU A 118 8.08 14.34 4.75
N ALA A 119 7.42 15.30 5.41
CA ALA A 119 6.07 15.15 5.99
C ALA A 119 4.97 14.80 4.95
N ARG A 120 5.27 14.93 3.65
CA ARG A 120 4.37 14.51 2.57
C ARG A 120 4.47 13.02 2.23
N LEU A 121 5.52 12.33 2.64
CA LEU A 121 5.71 10.91 2.33
C LEU A 121 4.61 10.01 2.92
N PRO A 122 4.17 10.19 4.18
CA PRO A 122 3.04 9.42 4.71
C PRO A 122 1.77 9.54 3.88
N TRP A 123 1.51 10.71 3.27
CA TRP A 123 0.39 10.90 2.36
C TRP A 123 0.54 10.11 1.06
N ILE A 124 1.76 10.04 0.52
CA ILE A 124 2.05 9.24 -0.67
C ILE A 124 1.84 7.75 -0.34
N ALA A 125 2.36 7.28 0.79
CA ALA A 125 2.19 5.89 1.21
C ALA A 125 0.71 5.55 1.47
N ALA A 126 -0.03 6.44 2.13
CA ALA A 126 -1.47 6.29 2.34
C ALA A 126 -2.23 6.24 1.01
N GLY A 127 -1.93 7.16 0.08
CA GLY A 127 -2.55 7.19 -1.25
C GLY A 127 -2.30 5.90 -2.03
N LEU A 128 -1.07 5.39 -2.02
CA LEU A 128 -0.74 4.10 -2.63
C LEU A 128 -1.51 2.95 -1.97
N GLY A 129 -1.64 2.95 -0.64
CA GLY A 129 -2.45 1.97 0.10
C GLY A 129 -3.93 2.01 -0.31
N LEU A 130 -4.51 3.21 -0.40
CA LEU A 130 -5.90 3.39 -0.84
C LEU A 130 -6.11 2.92 -2.29
N VAL A 131 -5.20 3.28 -3.21
CA VAL A 131 -5.25 2.81 -4.60
C VAL A 131 -5.14 1.29 -4.64
N LEU A 132 -4.19 0.70 -3.92
CA LEU A 132 -4.03 -0.75 -3.87
C LEU A 132 -5.30 -1.43 -3.34
N LEU A 133 -5.87 -0.98 -2.22
CA LEU A 133 -7.12 -1.52 -1.68
C LEU A 133 -8.29 -1.40 -2.66
N SER A 134 -8.32 -0.35 -3.48
CA SER A 134 -9.38 -0.14 -4.47
C SER A 134 -9.31 -1.11 -5.66
N VAL A 135 -8.10 -1.56 -6.04
CA VAL A 135 -7.88 -2.44 -7.19
C VAL A 135 -7.55 -3.89 -6.83
N TRP A 136 -7.24 -4.17 -5.56
CA TRP A 136 -6.90 -5.52 -5.11
C TRP A 136 -8.04 -6.49 -5.39
N GLN A 137 -7.73 -7.70 -5.85
CA GLN A 137 -8.72 -8.71 -6.23
C GLN A 137 -9.52 -9.28 -5.04
N VAL A 138 -9.13 -8.97 -3.83
CA VAL A 138 -9.83 -9.29 -2.59
C VAL A 138 -10.60 -8.06 -2.11
N PRO A 139 -11.84 -8.17 -1.63
CA PRO A 139 -12.62 -9.38 -1.40
C PRO A 139 -13.23 -9.95 -2.69
N ALA A 140 -13.31 -11.27 -2.75
CA ALA A 140 -13.97 -11.95 -3.85
C ALA A 140 -15.46 -12.14 -3.50
N TRP A 141 -16.33 -11.72 -4.44
CA TRP A 141 -17.75 -11.96 -4.36
C TRP A 141 -18.11 -13.23 -5.15
N ILE A 142 -18.72 -14.18 -4.51
CA ILE A 142 -19.31 -15.34 -5.19
C ILE A 142 -20.64 -14.84 -5.74
N ALA A 143 -20.70 -14.59 -7.05
CA ALA A 143 -21.93 -14.19 -7.71
C ALA A 143 -22.95 -15.34 -7.60
N THR A 144 -24.14 -14.97 -7.25
CA THR A 144 -25.37 -15.75 -7.13
C THR A 144 -25.40 -17.11 -7.79
N GLY A 145 -25.77 -18.08 -6.93
CA GLY A 145 -26.71 -19.09 -7.34
C GLY A 145 -26.12 -20.24 -8.10
N GLU A 146 -25.28 -21.07 -7.47
CA GLU A 146 -25.38 -22.48 -7.80
C GLU A 146 -26.75 -22.94 -7.29
N ALA A 147 -27.68 -23.19 -8.24
CA ALA A 147 -28.92 -23.84 -7.94
C ALA A 147 -28.58 -25.27 -7.48
N VAL A 148 -28.75 -25.56 -6.21
CA VAL A 148 -28.61 -26.94 -5.72
C VAL A 148 -29.83 -27.70 -6.20
N THR A 149 -29.65 -28.47 -7.28
CA THR A 149 -30.67 -29.37 -7.83
C THR A 149 -30.46 -30.76 -7.25
N VAL A 150 -31.44 -31.20 -6.51
CA VAL A 150 -31.54 -32.59 -6.07
C VAL A 150 -32.72 -33.24 -6.81
N GLU A 151 -32.45 -34.32 -7.50
CA GLU A 151 -33.43 -35.06 -8.29
C GLU A 151 -34.18 -34.25 -9.36
N GLY A 152 -33.47 -33.25 -9.98
CA GLY A 152 -34.04 -32.37 -11.01
C GLY A 152 -34.91 -31.24 -10.48
N VAL A 153 -35.06 -31.09 -9.17
CA VAL A 153 -35.77 -29.97 -8.53
C VAL A 153 -34.76 -29.02 -7.92
N THR A 154 -34.84 -27.74 -8.27
CA THR A 154 -34.02 -26.68 -7.63
C THR A 154 -34.52 -26.49 -6.20
N GLN A 155 -33.75 -26.95 -5.21
CA GLN A 155 -34.11 -26.91 -3.80
C GLN A 155 -33.63 -25.64 -3.10
N ALA A 156 -32.55 -25.03 -3.54
CA ALA A 156 -32.05 -23.78 -2.99
C ALA A 156 -31.26 -22.97 -4.03
N ILE A 157 -31.40 -21.67 -3.96
CA ILE A 157 -30.51 -20.73 -4.63
C ILE A 157 -29.62 -20.15 -3.54
N ILE A 158 -28.29 -20.38 -3.62
CA ILE A 158 -27.37 -19.77 -2.68
C ILE A 158 -27.30 -18.27 -2.99
N PRO A 159 -27.72 -17.39 -2.08
CA PRO A 159 -27.56 -15.97 -2.29
C PRO A 159 -26.09 -15.62 -2.44
N GLY A 160 -25.78 -14.63 -3.27
CA GLY A 160 -24.41 -14.14 -3.42
C GLY A 160 -23.81 -13.79 -2.06
N ALA A 161 -22.58 -14.21 -1.85
CA ALA A 161 -21.89 -14.00 -0.58
C ALA A 161 -20.43 -13.64 -0.77
N TRP A 162 -19.86 -12.94 0.20
CA TRP A 162 -18.41 -12.72 0.27
C TRP A 162 -17.72 -14.00 0.76
N VAL A 163 -16.54 -14.31 0.18
CA VAL A 163 -15.68 -15.34 0.75
C VAL A 163 -15.19 -14.85 2.12
N PRO A 164 -15.54 -15.49 3.26
CA PRO A 164 -15.29 -14.95 4.59
C PRO A 164 -13.81 -14.66 4.86
N GLU A 165 -12.92 -15.56 4.43
CA GLU A 165 -11.48 -15.40 4.59
C GLU A 165 -10.94 -14.23 3.78
N ALA A 166 -11.39 -14.05 2.55
CA ALA A 166 -11.02 -12.94 1.68
C ALA A 166 -11.52 -11.60 2.25
N LEU A 167 -12.75 -11.59 2.75
CA LEU A 167 -13.33 -10.41 3.43
C LEU A 167 -12.50 -10.02 4.66
N THR A 168 -12.20 -10.98 5.52
CA THR A 168 -11.40 -10.75 6.74
C THR A 168 -10.02 -10.20 6.40
N ARG A 169 -9.34 -10.75 5.39
CA ARG A 169 -8.04 -10.25 4.93
C ARG A 169 -8.14 -8.81 4.44
N PHE A 170 -9.14 -8.49 3.64
CA PHE A 170 -9.35 -7.13 3.13
C PHE A 170 -9.59 -6.13 4.26
N LEU A 171 -10.50 -6.45 5.17
CA LEU A 171 -10.84 -5.58 6.29
C LEU A 171 -9.65 -5.40 7.25
N ALA A 172 -8.88 -6.46 7.52
CA ALA A 172 -7.69 -6.35 8.35
C ALA A 172 -6.66 -5.41 7.73
N MET A 173 -6.40 -5.52 6.41
CA MET A 173 -5.47 -4.62 5.71
C MET A 173 -5.96 -3.18 5.70
N ALA A 174 -7.25 -2.96 5.44
CA ALA A 174 -7.86 -1.63 5.48
C ALA A 174 -7.77 -1.02 6.89
N LEU A 175 -8.10 -1.81 7.92
CA LEU A 175 -8.03 -1.36 9.32
C LEU A 175 -6.59 -1.00 9.73
N ILE A 176 -5.60 -1.84 9.40
CA ILE A 176 -4.20 -1.57 9.72
C ILE A 176 -3.75 -0.27 9.02
N LEU A 177 -4.08 -0.09 7.74
CA LEU A 177 -3.76 1.14 7.01
C LEU A 177 -4.36 2.37 7.71
N ALA A 178 -5.66 2.31 8.02
CA ALA A 178 -6.38 3.40 8.68
C ALA A 178 -5.81 3.72 10.07
N LEU A 179 -5.65 2.71 10.92
CA LEU A 179 -5.15 2.89 12.29
C LEU A 179 -3.71 3.41 12.33
N MET A 180 -2.84 2.91 11.47
CA MET A 180 -1.44 3.35 11.42
C MET A 180 -1.34 4.86 11.12
N HIS A 181 -2.09 5.35 10.13
CA HIS A 181 -2.07 6.75 9.75
C HIS A 181 -2.86 7.62 10.75
N LEU A 182 -3.96 7.13 11.32
CA LEU A 182 -4.67 7.79 12.41
C LEU A 182 -3.76 8.02 13.61
N LEU A 183 -3.14 6.95 14.11
CA LEU A 183 -2.28 7.02 15.30
C LEU A 183 -1.05 7.90 15.06
N ALA A 184 -0.40 7.77 13.89
CA ALA A 184 0.72 8.63 13.52
C ALA A 184 0.29 10.10 13.42
N GLY A 185 -0.85 10.36 12.79
CA GLY A 185 -1.36 11.71 12.63
C GLY A 185 -1.74 12.37 13.97
N LEU A 186 -2.43 11.63 14.86
CA LEU A 186 -2.77 12.12 16.20
C LEU A 186 -1.53 12.34 17.08
N ALA A 187 -0.58 11.40 17.08
CA ALA A 187 0.64 11.53 17.86
C ALA A 187 1.54 12.69 17.41
N LEU A 188 1.38 13.14 16.18
CA LEU A 188 2.25 14.13 15.53
C LEU A 188 1.51 15.39 15.11
N GLU A 189 0.24 15.58 15.50
CA GLU A 189 -0.58 16.74 15.15
C GLU A 189 0.09 18.08 15.50
N ALA A 190 0.78 18.14 16.64
CA ALA A 190 1.54 19.31 17.08
C ALA A 190 2.68 19.70 16.11
N ARG A 191 3.08 18.83 15.19
CA ARG A 191 4.11 19.09 14.18
C ARG A 191 3.57 19.79 12.92
N GLY A 192 2.25 19.96 12.80
CA GLY A 192 1.63 20.74 11.74
C GLY A 192 0.44 20.07 11.06
N LEU A 193 -0.26 20.87 10.26
CA LEU A 193 -1.50 20.51 9.57
C LEU A 193 -1.40 19.24 8.69
N ALA A 194 -0.21 18.93 8.16
CA ALA A 194 -0.02 17.72 7.36
C ALA A 194 -0.31 16.44 8.17
N TRP A 195 0.06 16.41 9.45
CA TRP A 195 -0.18 15.27 10.33
C TRP A 195 -1.62 15.21 10.82
N ALA A 196 -2.18 16.33 11.24
CA ALA A 196 -3.59 16.43 11.63
C ALA A 196 -4.52 16.03 10.46
N GLY A 197 -4.21 16.52 9.24
CA GLY A 197 -4.92 16.14 8.04
C GLY A 197 -4.84 14.64 7.73
N LEU A 198 -3.67 14.02 7.94
CA LEU A 198 -3.46 12.59 7.74
C LEU A 198 -4.39 11.77 8.65
N ALA A 199 -4.48 12.13 9.94
CA ALA A 199 -5.36 11.48 10.91
C ALA A 199 -6.84 11.60 10.53
N ALA A 200 -7.26 12.74 10.02
CA ALA A 200 -8.65 12.98 9.64
C ALA A 200 -9.04 12.31 8.32
N THR A 201 -8.14 12.36 7.33
CA THR A 201 -8.51 12.03 5.94
C THR A 201 -8.34 10.54 5.63
N VAL A 202 -7.22 9.92 6.06
CA VAL A 202 -6.91 8.54 5.65
C VAL A 202 -7.93 7.53 6.16
N PRO A 203 -8.37 7.55 7.44
CA PRO A 203 -9.40 6.62 7.92
C PRO A 203 -10.72 6.78 7.16
N VAL A 204 -11.14 8.02 6.89
CA VAL A 204 -12.38 8.30 6.15
C VAL A 204 -12.30 7.77 4.72
N LEU A 205 -11.19 8.03 4.01
CA LEU A 205 -10.99 7.51 2.66
C LEU A 205 -10.89 5.98 2.65
N THR A 206 -10.26 5.39 3.64
CA THR A 206 -10.21 3.92 3.77
C THR A 206 -11.60 3.32 3.97
N LEU A 207 -12.43 3.95 4.81
CA LEU A 207 -13.82 3.55 4.99
C LEU A 207 -14.63 3.68 3.70
N LEU A 208 -14.45 4.78 2.95
CA LEU A 208 -15.11 4.98 1.65
C LEU A 208 -14.70 3.92 0.61
N VAL A 209 -13.41 3.58 0.54
CA VAL A 209 -12.92 2.51 -0.32
C VAL A 209 -13.52 1.17 0.10
N ALA A 210 -13.53 0.86 1.39
CA ALA A 210 -14.13 -0.37 1.91
C ALA A 210 -15.64 -0.42 1.61
N TYR A 211 -16.36 0.68 1.84
CA TYR A 211 -17.78 0.81 1.51
C TYR A 211 -18.06 0.54 0.03
N ALA A 212 -17.29 1.17 -0.86
CA ALA A 212 -17.45 0.98 -2.30
C ALA A 212 -17.13 -0.46 -2.72
N ARG A 213 -16.06 -1.04 -2.19
CA ARG A 213 -15.62 -2.41 -2.49
C ARG A 213 -16.59 -3.47 -1.96
N LEU A 214 -17.26 -3.21 -0.84
CA LEU A 214 -18.23 -4.10 -0.22
C LEU A 214 -19.69 -3.80 -0.64
N ARG A 215 -19.88 -3.15 -1.78
CA ARG A 215 -21.21 -2.83 -2.36
C ARG A 215 -22.13 -2.10 -1.37
N GLY A 216 -21.56 -1.15 -0.63
CA GLY A 216 -22.29 -0.37 0.37
C GLY A 216 -22.69 -1.17 1.61
N PHE A 217 -21.95 -2.26 1.93
CA PHE A 217 -22.27 -3.21 3.01
C PHE A 217 -23.67 -3.85 2.88
N ALA A 218 -24.28 -3.79 1.71
CA ALA A 218 -25.68 -4.17 1.47
C ALA A 218 -25.96 -5.68 1.58
N THR A 219 -24.91 -6.49 1.69
CA THR A 219 -25.01 -7.95 1.55
C THR A 219 -25.02 -8.71 2.86
N ASP A 220 -24.73 -8.04 3.99
CA ASP A 220 -24.77 -8.66 5.31
C ASP A 220 -25.39 -7.66 6.32
N PRO A 221 -26.57 -7.98 6.91
CA PRO A 221 -27.23 -7.12 7.90
C PRO A 221 -26.36 -6.82 9.12
N SER A 222 -25.43 -7.69 9.48
CA SER A 222 -24.52 -7.46 10.61
C SER A 222 -23.60 -6.27 10.40
N TRP A 223 -23.22 -5.96 9.15
CA TRP A 223 -22.41 -4.80 8.80
C TRP A 223 -23.18 -3.49 8.91
N ALA A 224 -24.51 -3.50 8.69
CA ALA A 224 -25.34 -2.32 8.87
C ALA A 224 -25.33 -1.85 10.34
N LEU A 225 -25.27 -2.78 11.30
CA LEU A 225 -25.16 -2.48 12.73
C LEU A 225 -23.80 -1.90 13.11
N VAL A 226 -22.71 -2.39 12.51
CA VAL A 226 -21.35 -1.86 12.73
C VAL A 226 -21.17 -0.48 12.11
N ALA A 227 -21.82 -0.21 10.99
CA ALA A 227 -21.76 1.10 10.33
C ALA A 227 -22.66 2.16 10.97
N ALA A 228 -23.65 1.74 11.76
CA ALA A 228 -24.61 2.64 12.44
C ALA A 228 -24.19 3.02 13.88
N GLY A 229 -23.17 2.33 14.46
CA GLY A 229 -22.63 2.60 15.80
C GLY A 229 -21.36 3.35 15.80
#